data_8e06446eb4e835ec59c56e153077fb90
#
_entry.id   8e06446eb4e835ec59c56e153077fb90
#
_cell.length_a   1.000
_cell.length_b   1.000
_cell.length_c   1.000
_cell.angle_alpha   90.00
_cell.angle_beta   90.00
_cell.angle_gamma   90.00
#
_symmetry.space_group_name_H-M   'P 1'
#
loop_
_entity.id
_entity.type
_entity.pdbx_description
1 polymer ?
#
loop_
_entity_poly.entity_id
_entity_poly.type
_entity_poly.pdbx_seq_one_letter_code
_entity_poly.pdbx_strand_id
1 'polypeptide(L)'
;RYWANENPNQDFFASTVSVMQSIHDFPCNLYIYISSPDVYKTHWGSKEGEVIDSTKLEPYGFHKYLSELIVKKYTKYYLILRCSMILGSNLRKGPIFDIAHNIPLSITLDSRLQLITTRAVSDIIRTMLDNTASRNTFNVGGIGSVSFTRIGTYFNQKIQTKRDAKKQRYEMNIEKVRGLYPELATSQEYLQEFMQ
;
A
#
# COMPACT_ATOMS: atom_id res chain seq x y z
N ARG A 1 -0.17 -1.55 -9.99
CA ARG A 1 -0.49 -0.19 -10.43
C ARG A 1 -0.31 -0.05 -11.95
N TYR A 2 0.87 -0.26 -12.53
CA TYR A 2 1.10 -0.04 -13.97
C TYR A 2 0.12 -0.80 -14.85
N TRP A 3 -0.03 -2.11 -14.65
CA TRP A 3 -1.04 -2.90 -15.39
C TRP A 3 -2.45 -2.33 -15.26
N ALA A 4 -2.85 -1.91 -14.07
CA ALA A 4 -4.18 -1.34 -13.82
C ALA A 4 -4.40 -0.01 -14.58
N ASN A 5 -3.38 0.83 -14.67
CA ASN A 5 -3.46 2.07 -15.44
C ASN A 5 -3.51 1.83 -16.95
N GLU A 6 -2.90 0.75 -17.44
CA GLU A 6 -2.96 0.32 -18.84
C GLU A 6 -4.26 -0.43 -19.17
N ASN A 7 -4.91 -1.04 -18.16
CA ASN A 7 -6.13 -1.86 -18.30
C ASN A 7 -7.24 -1.38 -17.33
N PRO A 8 -7.69 -0.10 -17.42
CA PRO A 8 -8.56 0.49 -16.41
C PRO A 8 -9.91 -0.22 -16.26
N ASN A 9 -10.48 -0.73 -17.36
CA ASN A 9 -11.75 -1.44 -17.30
C ASN A 9 -11.64 -2.76 -16.51
N GLN A 10 -10.59 -3.56 -16.77
CA GLN A 10 -10.37 -4.81 -16.04
C GLN A 10 -10.04 -4.53 -14.57
N ASP A 11 -9.25 -3.48 -14.29
CA ASP A 11 -8.96 -3.08 -12.91
C ASP A 11 -10.20 -2.59 -12.17
N PHE A 12 -11.11 -1.88 -12.83
CA PHE A 12 -12.38 -1.47 -12.24
C PHE A 12 -13.20 -2.70 -11.76
N PHE A 13 -13.32 -3.73 -12.60
CA PHE A 13 -14.00 -4.97 -12.19
C PHE A 13 -13.27 -5.66 -11.06
N ALA A 14 -11.95 -5.83 -11.16
CA ALA A 14 -11.15 -6.54 -10.18
C ALA A 14 -11.02 -5.83 -8.83
N SER A 15 -11.03 -4.49 -8.79
CA SER A 15 -10.82 -3.73 -7.56
C SER A 15 -12.11 -3.15 -6.99
N THR A 16 -13.06 -2.71 -7.82
CA THR A 16 -14.24 -1.95 -7.37
C THR A 16 -15.49 -2.80 -7.35
N VAL A 17 -15.79 -3.48 -8.46
CA VAL A 17 -16.97 -4.34 -8.54
C VAL A 17 -16.84 -5.52 -7.57
N SER A 18 -15.65 -6.14 -7.48
CA SER A 18 -15.40 -7.24 -6.55
C SER A 18 -15.57 -6.84 -5.09
N VAL A 19 -15.23 -5.60 -4.71
CA VAL A 19 -15.46 -5.08 -3.35
C VAL A 19 -16.94 -4.97 -3.07
N MET A 20 -17.71 -4.39 -3.99
CA MET A 20 -19.18 -4.31 -3.83
C MET A 20 -19.81 -5.69 -3.73
N GLN A 21 -19.38 -6.62 -4.59
CA GLN A 21 -19.85 -8.00 -4.58
C GLN A 21 -19.51 -8.68 -3.25
N SER A 22 -18.29 -8.53 -2.73
CA SER A 22 -17.88 -9.14 -1.47
C SER A 22 -18.67 -8.61 -0.27
N ILE A 23 -19.05 -7.33 -0.26
CA ILE A 23 -19.91 -6.75 0.79
C ILE A 23 -21.31 -7.39 0.76
N HIS A 24 -21.83 -7.63 -0.45
CA HIS A 24 -23.14 -8.27 -0.63
C HIS A 24 -23.11 -9.76 -0.24
N ASP A 25 -22.10 -10.50 -0.70
CA ASP A 25 -22.07 -11.96 -0.59
C ASP A 25 -21.57 -12.46 0.77
N PHE A 26 -20.80 -11.64 1.51
CA PHE A 26 -20.20 -12.00 2.79
C PHE A 26 -20.61 -11.03 3.91
N PRO A 27 -21.85 -11.12 4.43
CA PRO A 27 -22.26 -10.28 5.56
C PRO A 27 -21.33 -10.44 6.75
N CYS A 28 -20.82 -9.33 7.29
CA CYS A 28 -19.87 -9.34 8.39
C CYS A 28 -20.10 -8.18 9.37
N ASN A 29 -19.64 -8.34 10.61
CA ASN A 29 -19.73 -7.29 11.62
C ASN A 29 -18.70 -6.17 11.38
N LEU A 30 -17.57 -6.48 10.77
CA LEU A 30 -16.51 -5.53 10.46
C LEU A 30 -15.89 -5.87 9.10
N TYR A 31 -15.85 -4.90 8.21
CA TYR A 31 -15.22 -5.04 6.89
C TYR A 31 -13.82 -4.37 6.91
N ILE A 32 -12.77 -5.14 6.62
CA ILE A 32 -11.41 -4.62 6.55
C ILE A 32 -10.99 -4.53 5.09
N TYR A 33 -10.68 -3.33 4.63
CA TYR A 33 -10.28 -3.07 3.26
C TYR A 33 -8.80 -2.65 3.17
N ILE A 34 -8.02 -3.40 2.40
CA ILE A 34 -6.63 -3.05 2.10
C ILE A 34 -6.61 -2.13 0.88
N SER A 35 -6.41 -0.85 1.16
CA SER A 35 -6.28 0.22 0.18
C SER A 35 -4.81 0.51 -0.16
N SER A 36 -4.53 1.61 -0.83
CA SER A 36 -3.22 1.98 -1.35
C SER A 36 -2.90 3.45 -1.10
N PRO A 37 -1.63 3.87 -0.99
CA PRO A 37 -1.25 5.28 -1.01
C PRO A 37 -1.54 5.97 -2.34
N ASP A 38 -1.79 5.22 -3.42
CA ASP A 38 -2.13 5.78 -4.73
C ASP A 38 -3.51 6.51 -4.74
N VAL A 39 -4.28 6.45 -3.66
CA VAL A 39 -5.46 7.32 -3.43
C VAL A 39 -5.08 8.77 -3.15
N TYR A 40 -3.83 9.05 -2.85
CA TYR A 40 -3.32 10.41 -2.69
C TYR A 40 -2.69 10.93 -3.98
N LYS A 41 -2.88 12.21 -4.27
CA LYS A 41 -2.17 12.88 -5.36
C LYS A 41 -0.66 12.91 -5.11
N THR A 42 -0.29 13.14 -3.86
CA THR A 42 1.10 13.18 -3.41
C THR A 42 1.33 12.05 -2.41
N HIS A 43 2.31 11.20 -2.66
CA HIS A 43 2.60 10.05 -1.80
C HIS A 43 3.59 10.36 -0.65
N TRP A 44 3.98 11.63 -0.50
CA TRP A 44 4.91 12.10 0.51
C TRP A 44 4.20 12.88 1.60
N GLY A 45 4.27 12.37 2.84
CA GLY A 45 3.72 13.04 4.01
C GLY A 45 2.20 13.07 4.10
N SER A 46 1.48 12.44 3.16
CA SER A 46 0.02 12.46 3.09
C SER A 46 -0.62 11.87 4.35
N LYS A 47 -1.71 12.51 4.79
CA LYS A 47 -2.47 12.16 6.01
C LYS A 47 -3.87 11.65 5.67
N GLU A 48 -4.44 10.84 6.54
CA GLU A 48 -5.76 10.21 6.34
C GLU A 48 -6.90 11.22 6.20
N GLY A 49 -6.77 12.39 6.81
CA GLY A 49 -7.76 13.47 6.75
C GLY A 49 -7.68 14.38 5.53
N GLU A 50 -6.74 14.16 4.61
CA GLU A 50 -6.66 14.96 3.39
C GLU A 50 -7.88 14.80 2.50
N VAL A 51 -8.32 15.92 1.91
CA VAL A 51 -9.36 15.90 0.87
C VAL A 51 -8.78 15.31 -0.41
N ILE A 52 -9.38 14.23 -0.88
CA ILE A 52 -8.94 13.54 -2.09
C ILE A 52 -9.70 14.09 -3.30
N ASP A 53 -8.98 14.74 -4.19
CA ASP A 53 -9.49 15.16 -5.51
C ASP A 53 -9.39 13.97 -6.47
N SER A 54 -10.48 13.22 -6.57
CA SER A 54 -10.53 12.00 -7.38
C SER A 54 -10.30 12.23 -8.87
N THR A 55 -10.54 13.45 -9.37
CA THR A 55 -10.33 13.80 -10.79
C THR A 55 -8.85 13.87 -11.19
N LYS A 56 -7.96 13.92 -10.21
CA LYS A 56 -6.50 14.00 -10.42
C LYS A 56 -5.77 12.69 -10.17
N LEU A 57 -6.51 11.62 -9.87
CA LEU A 57 -5.94 10.30 -9.62
C LEU A 57 -5.76 9.53 -10.93
N GLU A 58 -4.68 8.76 -10.98
CA GLU A 58 -4.52 7.72 -12.00
C GLU A 58 -5.60 6.62 -11.82
N PRO A 59 -5.96 5.86 -12.87
CA PRO A 59 -7.02 4.85 -12.80
C PRO A 59 -6.95 3.93 -11.59
N TYR A 60 -5.78 3.38 -11.29
CA TYR A 60 -5.60 2.50 -10.12
C TYR A 60 -5.95 3.20 -8.80
N GLY A 61 -5.41 4.40 -8.57
CA GLY A 61 -5.69 5.18 -7.37
C GLY A 61 -7.16 5.58 -7.26
N PHE A 62 -7.76 5.95 -8.39
CA PHE A 62 -9.19 6.26 -8.48
C PHE A 62 -10.07 5.06 -8.10
N HIS A 63 -9.80 3.87 -8.67
CA HIS A 63 -10.58 2.67 -8.35
C HIS A 63 -10.42 2.25 -6.88
N LYS A 64 -9.21 2.37 -6.32
CA LYS A 64 -8.98 2.15 -4.89
C LYS A 64 -9.79 3.12 -4.02
N TYR A 65 -9.78 4.41 -4.37
CA TYR A 65 -10.54 5.41 -3.64
C TYR A 65 -12.06 5.20 -3.77
N LEU A 66 -12.54 4.87 -4.97
CA LEU A 66 -13.95 4.52 -5.18
C LEU A 66 -14.37 3.32 -4.31
N SER A 67 -13.51 2.31 -4.21
CA SER A 67 -13.73 1.17 -3.32
C SER A 67 -13.79 1.58 -1.85
N GLU A 68 -12.97 2.53 -1.39
CA GLU A 68 -13.07 3.09 -0.04
C GLU A 68 -14.44 3.76 0.20
N LEU A 69 -14.96 4.50 -0.80
CA LEU A 69 -16.28 5.13 -0.71
C LEU A 69 -17.41 4.10 -0.66
N ILE A 70 -17.31 3.02 -1.45
CA ILE A 70 -18.24 1.89 -1.41
C ILE A 70 -18.25 1.25 -0.01
N VAL A 71 -17.07 0.92 0.53
CA VAL A 71 -16.97 0.36 1.87
C VAL A 71 -17.59 1.28 2.92
N LYS A 72 -17.27 2.57 2.90
CA LYS A 72 -17.83 3.57 3.82
C LYS A 72 -19.36 3.70 3.72
N LYS A 73 -19.90 3.55 2.51
CA LYS A 73 -21.34 3.71 2.26
C LYS A 73 -22.15 2.47 2.63
N TYR A 74 -21.62 1.28 2.34
CA TYR A 74 -22.41 0.04 2.39
C TYR A 74 -22.07 -0.88 3.56
N THR A 75 -21.05 -0.56 4.37
CA THR A 75 -20.76 -1.31 5.60
C THR A 75 -21.04 -0.47 6.85
N LYS A 76 -21.55 -1.13 7.89
CA LYS A 76 -21.84 -0.47 9.18
C LYS A 76 -20.56 -0.13 9.94
N TYR A 77 -19.62 -1.08 9.97
CA TYR A 77 -18.31 -0.93 10.60
C TYR A 77 -17.22 -1.35 9.62
N TYR A 78 -16.18 -0.55 9.51
CA TYR A 78 -15.09 -0.78 8.59
C TYR A 78 -13.74 -0.28 9.13
N LEU A 79 -12.67 -0.91 8.65
CA LEU A 79 -11.31 -0.41 8.73
C LEU A 79 -10.75 -0.32 7.30
N ILE A 80 -10.28 0.84 6.92
CA ILE A 80 -9.58 1.06 5.65
C ILE A 80 -8.10 1.26 5.95
N LEU A 81 -7.26 0.39 5.42
CA LEU A 81 -5.82 0.42 5.61
C LEU A 81 -5.16 0.81 4.28
N ARG A 82 -4.70 2.05 4.17
CA ARG A 82 -3.89 2.53 3.04
C ARG A 82 -2.47 2.05 3.25
N CYS A 83 -2.19 0.84 2.77
CA CYS A 83 -0.91 0.19 3.02
C CYS A 83 0.15 0.64 2.02
N SER A 84 1.34 0.97 2.53
CA SER A 84 2.55 1.09 1.73
C SER A 84 2.90 -0.23 1.03
N MET A 85 4.07 -0.38 0.43
CA MET A 85 4.43 -1.64 -0.21
C MET A 85 4.53 -2.77 0.82
N ILE A 86 3.64 -3.76 0.69
CA ILE A 86 3.61 -4.94 1.55
C ILE A 86 4.56 -6.00 1.01
N LEU A 87 5.44 -6.49 1.88
CA LEU A 87 6.38 -7.57 1.62
C LEU A 87 5.87 -8.88 2.24
N GLY A 88 5.92 -9.96 1.48
CA GLY A 88 5.50 -11.28 1.95
C GLY A 88 6.08 -12.40 1.09
N SER A 89 6.08 -13.63 1.59
CA SER A 89 6.69 -14.81 0.94
C SER A 89 6.20 -15.09 -0.48
N ASN A 90 4.99 -14.67 -0.81
CA ASN A 90 4.40 -14.84 -2.14
C ASN A 90 4.40 -13.54 -2.97
N LEU A 91 5.37 -12.67 -2.79
CA LEU A 91 5.49 -11.45 -3.58
C LEU A 91 5.71 -11.81 -5.05
N ARG A 92 4.76 -11.41 -5.94
CA ARG A 92 4.76 -11.77 -7.37
C ARG A 92 4.87 -10.56 -8.31
N LYS A 93 4.96 -9.34 -7.77
CA LYS A 93 5.01 -8.09 -8.55
C LYS A 93 5.55 -6.94 -7.73
N GLY A 94 5.94 -5.89 -8.41
CA GLY A 94 6.44 -4.66 -7.83
C GLY A 94 7.96 -4.59 -7.79
N PRO A 95 8.53 -3.44 -7.45
CA PRO A 95 9.94 -3.19 -7.70
C PRO A 95 10.91 -4.09 -6.91
N ILE A 96 10.51 -4.62 -5.75
CA ILE A 96 11.33 -5.62 -5.02
C ILE A 96 11.35 -6.95 -5.77
N PHE A 97 10.19 -7.40 -6.30
CA PHE A 97 10.10 -8.57 -7.16
C PHE A 97 10.92 -8.38 -8.44
N ASP A 98 10.82 -7.21 -9.07
CA ASP A 98 11.55 -6.90 -10.30
C ASP A 98 13.06 -7.00 -10.09
N ILE A 99 13.58 -6.46 -8.97
CA ILE A 99 15.00 -6.61 -8.61
C ILE A 99 15.37 -8.07 -8.45
N ALA A 100 14.62 -8.83 -7.67
CA ALA A 100 14.90 -10.26 -7.41
C ALA A 100 14.96 -11.10 -8.70
N HIS A 101 14.27 -10.67 -9.76
CA HIS A 101 14.19 -11.37 -11.06
C HIS A 101 14.97 -10.69 -12.19
N ASN A 102 15.84 -9.73 -11.88
CA ASN A 102 16.63 -8.96 -12.85
C ASN A 102 15.79 -8.22 -13.91
N ILE A 103 14.57 -7.81 -13.55
CA ILE A 103 13.68 -7.03 -14.41
C ILE A 103 14.02 -5.53 -14.25
N PRO A 104 14.28 -4.79 -15.34
CA PRO A 104 14.60 -3.38 -15.25
C PRO A 104 13.49 -2.54 -14.62
N LEU A 105 13.83 -1.74 -13.61
CA LEU A 105 12.89 -0.89 -12.89
C LEU A 105 12.37 0.26 -13.75
N SER A 106 11.07 0.56 -13.62
CA SER A 106 10.45 1.77 -14.21
C SER A 106 10.61 3.02 -13.34
N ILE A 107 11.40 2.92 -12.25
CA ILE A 107 11.70 3.99 -11.31
C ILE A 107 13.20 4.11 -11.09
N THR A 108 13.67 5.31 -10.73
CA THR A 108 15.11 5.57 -10.54
C THR A 108 15.62 4.99 -9.22
N LEU A 109 16.95 4.77 -9.13
CA LEU A 109 17.58 4.18 -7.94
C LEU A 109 17.52 5.09 -6.69
N ASP A 110 17.40 6.39 -6.89
CA ASP A 110 17.21 7.37 -5.81
C ASP A 110 15.74 7.53 -5.38
N SER A 111 14.81 6.79 -6.02
CA SER A 111 13.44 6.66 -5.56
C SER A 111 13.41 6.00 -4.17
N ARG A 112 12.38 6.31 -3.39
CA ARG A 112 12.23 5.82 -2.02
C ARG A 112 10.87 5.17 -1.82
N LEU A 113 10.85 4.04 -1.12
CA LEU A 113 9.63 3.32 -0.74
C LEU A 113 9.54 3.14 0.77
N GLN A 114 8.34 3.36 1.28
CA GLN A 114 7.93 2.90 2.59
C GLN A 114 7.49 1.45 2.49
N LEU A 115 7.98 0.60 3.40
CA LEU A 115 7.81 -0.85 3.35
C LEU A 115 7.18 -1.34 4.65
N ILE A 116 6.43 -2.43 4.56
CA ILE A 116 5.88 -3.16 5.72
C ILE A 116 5.75 -4.63 5.35
N THR A 117 5.83 -5.56 6.32
CA THR A 117 5.60 -6.99 6.06
C THR A 117 4.13 -7.38 6.22
N THR A 118 3.72 -8.47 5.58
CA THR A 118 2.38 -9.07 5.76
C THR A 118 2.13 -9.41 7.22
N ARG A 119 3.15 -9.88 7.95
CA ARG A 119 3.09 -10.16 9.38
C ARG A 119 2.73 -8.89 10.17
N ALA A 120 3.48 -7.81 9.98
CA ALA A 120 3.23 -6.55 10.68
C ALA A 120 1.82 -5.98 10.37
N VAL A 121 1.35 -6.05 9.13
CA VAL A 121 -0.04 -5.67 8.78
C VAL A 121 -1.04 -6.52 9.56
N SER A 122 -0.81 -7.82 9.68
CA SER A 122 -1.67 -8.73 10.44
C SER A 122 -1.69 -8.40 11.94
N ASP A 123 -0.54 -8.08 12.53
CA ASP A 123 -0.43 -7.70 13.94
C ASP A 123 -1.12 -6.35 14.22
N ILE A 124 -0.97 -5.38 13.33
CA ILE A 124 -1.69 -4.10 13.38
C ILE A 124 -3.21 -4.33 13.32
N ILE A 125 -3.69 -5.18 12.41
CA ILE A 125 -5.12 -5.53 12.32
C ILE A 125 -5.60 -6.13 13.63
N ARG A 126 -4.87 -7.06 14.21
CA ARG A 126 -5.20 -7.67 15.50
C ARG A 126 -5.32 -6.62 16.61
N THR A 127 -4.33 -5.74 16.73
CA THR A 127 -4.36 -4.63 17.69
C THR A 127 -5.58 -3.72 17.50
N MET A 128 -5.94 -3.43 16.22
CA MET A 128 -7.13 -2.63 15.93
C MET A 128 -8.43 -3.33 16.33
N LEU A 129 -8.52 -4.63 16.18
CA LEU A 129 -9.69 -5.43 16.60
C LEU A 129 -9.85 -5.40 18.12
N ASP A 130 -8.76 -5.56 18.87
CA ASP A 130 -8.75 -5.56 20.33
C ASP A 130 -9.14 -4.17 20.90
N ASN A 131 -8.78 -3.09 20.19
CA ASN A 131 -9.07 -1.71 20.59
C ASN A 131 -10.42 -1.18 20.04
N THR A 132 -11.29 -2.05 19.51
CA THR A 132 -12.62 -1.68 18.96
C THR A 132 -12.58 -0.53 17.95
N ALA A 133 -11.46 -0.34 17.27
CA ALA A 133 -11.35 0.66 16.21
C ALA A 133 -12.34 0.31 15.08
N SER A 134 -13.27 1.22 14.79
CA SER A 134 -14.23 1.03 13.70
C SER A 134 -14.54 2.35 13.01
N ARG A 135 -15.01 2.28 11.76
CA ARG A 135 -15.29 3.44 10.90
C ARG A 135 -14.09 4.37 10.72
N ASN A 136 -12.91 3.77 10.59
CA ASN A 136 -11.65 4.48 10.52
C ASN A 136 -10.85 4.15 9.26
N THR A 137 -10.02 5.11 8.86
CA THR A 137 -8.99 4.95 7.83
C THR A 137 -7.63 5.17 8.47
N PHE A 138 -6.65 4.33 8.12
CA PHE A 138 -5.27 4.41 8.60
C PHE A 138 -4.30 4.32 7.44
N ASN A 139 -3.27 5.15 7.46
CA ASN A 139 -2.07 4.92 6.69
C ASN A 139 -1.20 3.88 7.40
N VAL A 140 -0.80 2.84 6.70
CA VAL A 140 -0.06 1.70 7.27
C VAL A 140 1.23 1.48 6.49
N GLY A 141 2.36 1.57 7.19
CA GLY A 141 3.70 1.41 6.62
C GLY A 141 4.75 1.45 7.71
N GLY A 142 5.96 1.02 7.43
CA GLY A 142 7.08 1.13 8.37
C GLY A 142 7.52 2.59 8.55
N ILE A 143 8.26 2.85 9.63
CA ILE A 143 8.83 4.18 9.90
C ILE A 143 9.86 4.50 8.81
N GLY A 144 9.74 5.68 8.21
CA GLY A 144 10.62 6.16 7.15
C GLY A 144 10.52 5.37 5.84
N SER A 145 11.47 5.59 4.94
CA SER A 145 11.50 4.94 3.62
C SER A 145 12.91 4.52 3.22
N VAL A 146 13.03 3.53 2.34
CA VAL A 146 14.30 2.96 1.86
C VAL A 146 14.50 3.32 0.39
N SER A 147 15.72 3.72 -0.02
CA SER A 147 16.08 3.96 -1.42
C SER A 147 16.38 2.66 -2.15
N PHE A 148 16.17 2.64 -3.48
CA PHE A 148 16.50 1.46 -4.29
C PHE A 148 17.98 1.17 -4.34
N THR A 149 18.85 2.18 -4.23
CA THR A 149 20.28 1.97 -4.03
C THR A 149 20.55 1.11 -2.79
N ARG A 150 19.86 1.41 -1.67
CA ARG A 150 19.98 0.62 -0.42
C ARG A 150 19.37 -0.77 -0.57
N ILE A 151 18.20 -0.89 -1.21
CA ILE A 151 17.56 -2.19 -1.47
C ILE A 151 18.50 -3.08 -2.28
N GLY A 152 19.16 -2.55 -3.30
CA GLY A 152 20.08 -3.29 -4.15
C GLY A 152 21.24 -3.94 -3.40
N THR A 153 21.69 -3.38 -2.27
CA THR A 153 22.76 -4.00 -1.47
C THR A 153 22.39 -5.36 -0.89
N TYR A 154 21.08 -5.63 -0.72
CA TYR A 154 20.62 -6.92 -0.22
C TYR A 154 20.56 -8.02 -1.30
N PHE A 155 20.45 -7.64 -2.57
CA PHE A 155 20.32 -8.60 -3.67
C PHE A 155 21.66 -8.98 -4.32
N ASN A 156 22.76 -8.40 -3.89
CA ASN A 156 24.11 -8.64 -4.43
C ASN A 156 24.17 -8.63 -5.98
N GLN A 157 23.40 -7.75 -6.61
CA GLN A 157 23.35 -7.62 -8.06
C GLN A 157 23.18 -6.15 -8.49
N LYS A 158 23.58 -5.86 -9.73
CA LYS A 158 23.42 -4.53 -10.32
C LYS A 158 21.99 -4.31 -10.74
N ILE A 159 21.28 -3.38 -10.08
CA ILE A 159 19.92 -3.01 -10.47
C ILE A 159 19.94 -2.26 -11.79
N GLN A 160 19.12 -2.70 -12.73
CA GLN A 160 18.91 -2.03 -14.00
C GLN A 160 17.67 -1.14 -13.91
N THR A 161 17.70 0.00 -14.61
CA THR A 161 16.56 0.90 -14.75
C THR A 161 16.24 1.14 -16.22
N LYS A 162 14.96 1.31 -16.56
CA LYS A 162 14.56 1.70 -17.90
C LYS A 162 15.01 3.13 -18.22
N ARG A 163 15.12 3.49 -19.51
CA ARG A 163 15.56 4.83 -19.94
C ARG A 163 14.61 5.95 -19.49
N ASP A 164 13.33 5.66 -19.42
CA ASP A 164 12.25 6.56 -19.02
C ASP A 164 11.87 6.44 -17.55
N ALA A 165 12.73 5.79 -16.74
CA ALA A 165 12.49 5.61 -15.31
C ALA A 165 12.28 6.95 -14.61
N LYS A 166 11.20 7.05 -13.82
CA LYS A 166 10.82 8.26 -13.11
C LYS A 166 11.15 8.15 -11.63
N LYS A 167 11.60 9.27 -11.04
CA LYS A 167 11.78 9.35 -9.59
C LYS A 167 10.44 9.28 -8.88
N GLN A 168 10.36 8.43 -7.86
CA GLN A 168 9.17 8.29 -7.02
C GLN A 168 9.53 8.29 -5.54
N ARG A 169 8.65 8.84 -4.72
CA ARG A 169 8.78 8.85 -3.27
C ARG A 169 7.45 8.50 -2.64
N TYR A 170 7.42 7.34 -1.99
CA TYR A 170 6.27 6.83 -1.26
C TYR A 170 6.61 6.76 0.23
N GLU A 171 6.04 7.67 1.01
CA GLU A 171 6.19 7.70 2.45
C GLU A 171 5.03 8.51 3.05
N MET A 172 3.98 7.85 3.45
CA MET A 172 2.83 8.46 4.09
C MET A 172 3.14 8.86 5.53
N ASN A 173 2.40 9.81 6.08
CA ASN A 173 2.35 10.02 7.51
C ASN A 173 1.64 8.83 8.18
N ILE A 174 2.27 8.23 9.17
CA ILE A 174 1.82 7.03 9.88
C ILE A 174 1.63 7.26 11.39
N GLU A 175 1.58 8.51 11.83
CA GLU A 175 1.46 8.84 13.26
C GLU A 175 0.21 8.23 13.89
N LYS A 176 -0.90 8.17 13.14
CA LYS A 176 -2.16 7.60 13.62
C LYS A 176 -2.04 6.12 13.94
N VAL A 177 -1.47 5.31 13.04
CA VAL A 177 -1.27 3.88 13.28
C VAL A 177 -0.21 3.64 14.33
N ARG A 178 0.85 4.47 14.36
CA ARG A 178 1.91 4.38 15.36
C ARG A 178 1.40 4.64 16.78
N GLY A 179 0.40 5.50 16.95
CA GLY A 179 -0.27 5.72 18.22
C GLY A 179 -1.02 4.49 18.76
N LEU A 180 -1.48 3.60 17.86
CA LEU A 180 -2.15 2.35 18.22
C LEU A 180 -1.17 1.16 18.34
N TYR A 181 -0.12 1.17 17.54
CA TYR A 181 0.88 0.11 17.46
C TYR A 181 2.29 0.72 17.61
N PRO A 182 2.73 1.01 18.85
CA PRO A 182 4.02 1.66 19.12
C PRO A 182 5.24 0.83 18.69
N GLU A 183 5.09 -0.50 18.57
CA GLU A 183 6.12 -1.46 18.17
C GLU A 183 6.43 -1.44 16.66
N LEU A 184 5.85 -0.48 15.93
CA LEU A 184 6.04 -0.34 14.49
C LEU A 184 7.54 -0.16 14.17
N ALA A 185 8.08 -1.09 13.39
CA ALA A 185 9.47 -1.07 12.98
C ALA A 185 9.71 -0.11 11.78
N THR A 186 10.97 0.14 11.49
CA THR A 186 11.37 0.93 10.31
C THR A 186 11.16 0.16 9.00
N SER A 187 10.98 0.87 7.89
CA SER A 187 10.93 0.26 6.57
C SER A 187 12.19 -0.56 6.24
N GLN A 188 13.34 -0.20 6.82
CA GLN A 188 14.57 -0.95 6.65
C GLN A 188 14.55 -2.27 7.43
N GLU A 189 14.07 -2.28 8.66
CA GLU A 189 13.92 -3.52 9.45
C GLU A 189 12.93 -4.47 8.80
N TYR A 190 11.81 -4.00 8.26
CA TYR A 190 10.87 -4.82 7.51
C TYR A 190 11.48 -5.38 6.21
N LEU A 191 12.36 -4.64 5.54
CA LEU A 191 13.12 -5.18 4.41
C LEU A 191 14.06 -6.30 4.87
N GLN A 192 14.76 -6.11 5.98
CA GLN A 192 15.67 -7.13 6.54
C GLN A 192 14.91 -8.40 6.95
N GLU A 193 13.76 -8.26 7.61
CA GLU A 193 12.86 -9.38 7.95
C GLU A 193 12.44 -10.17 6.70
N PHE A 194 12.08 -9.46 5.63
CA PHE A 194 11.66 -10.10 4.36
C PHE A 194 12.79 -10.85 3.66
N MET A 195 14.04 -10.43 3.83
CA MET A 195 15.23 -11.00 3.16
C MET A 195 15.81 -12.22 3.91
N GLN A 196 15.35 -12.54 5.11
CA GLN A 196 15.71 -13.73 5.88
C GLN A 196 14.92 -14.96 5.45
#